data_81573c589f25b54ab3bf82d0bd83717d
#
_entry.id   81573c589f25b54ab3bf82d0bd83717d
#
_cell.length_a   1.000
_cell.length_b   1.000
_cell.length_c   1.000
_cell.angle_alpha   90.00
_cell.angle_beta   90.00
_cell.angle_gamma   90.00
#
_symmetry.space_group_name_H-M   'P 1'
#
loop_
_entity.id
_entity.type
_entity.pdbx_description
1 polymer ?
#
loop_
_entity_poly.entity_id
_entity_poly.type
_entity_poly.pdbx_seq_one_letter_code
_entity_poly.pdbx_strand_id
1 'polypeptide(L)' 'MTIYPKLILDALATVRYPGTGKNLVEAGMVEDNIRIEGMKVSFSLIFEKPTDPFMKSVIKAAETAILTHVGKEVEIVGN' A
#
# COMPACT_ATOMS: atom_id res chain seq x y z
N MET A 1 -17.80 9.11 1.06
CA MET A 1 -16.79 8.79 0.05
C MET A 1 -16.71 7.29 -0.16
N THR A 2 -16.70 6.86 -1.40
CA THR A 2 -16.64 5.43 -1.71
C THR A 2 -15.18 5.02 -1.95
N ILE A 3 -14.69 4.08 -1.19
CA ILE A 3 -13.35 3.54 -1.34
C ILE A 3 -13.44 2.25 -2.15
N TYR A 4 -12.60 2.12 -3.17
CA TYR A 4 -12.56 0.94 -4.02
C TYR A 4 -11.11 0.53 -4.30
N PRO A 5 -10.85 -0.73 -4.69
CA PRO A 5 -9.49 -1.25 -4.81
C PRO A 5 -8.57 -0.42 -5.70
N LYS A 6 -9.07 0.08 -6.83
CA LYS A 6 -8.25 0.89 -7.73
C LYS A 6 -7.74 2.16 -7.06
N LEU A 7 -8.56 2.76 -6.19
CA LEU A 7 -8.16 3.96 -5.46
C LEU A 7 -6.95 3.66 -4.57
N ILE A 8 -6.95 2.49 -3.93
CA ILE A 8 -5.83 2.05 -3.10
C ILE A 8 -4.60 1.79 -3.98
N LEU A 9 -4.79 1.12 -5.13
CA LEU A 9 -3.68 0.87 -6.05
C LEU A 9 -3.08 2.18 -6.58
N ASP A 10 -3.90 3.15 -6.91
CA ASP A 10 -3.43 4.46 -7.37
C ASP A 10 -2.60 5.15 -6.27
N ALA A 11 -3.03 5.05 -5.02
CA ALA A 11 -2.27 5.60 -3.90
C ALA A 11 -0.93 4.88 -3.75
N LEU A 12 -0.93 3.55 -3.83
CA LEU A 12 0.28 2.74 -3.71
C LEU A 12 1.24 2.96 -4.88
N ALA A 13 0.71 3.34 -6.05
CA ALA A 13 1.54 3.65 -7.21
C ALA A 13 2.39 4.91 -7.02
N THR A 14 2.10 5.72 -6.01
CA THR A 14 2.93 6.88 -5.68
C THR A 14 4.14 6.53 -4.82
N VAL A 15 4.15 5.32 -4.27
CA VAL A 15 5.23 4.85 -3.40
C VAL A 15 6.24 4.06 -4.23
N ARG A 16 7.51 4.44 -4.12
CA ARG A 16 8.58 3.74 -4.84
C ARG A 16 9.36 2.84 -3.91
N TYR A 17 9.70 1.66 -4.41
CA TYR A 17 10.56 0.75 -3.69
C TYR A 17 12.03 1.16 -3.93
N PRO A 18 12.78 1.49 -2.86
CA PRO A 18 14.15 2.00 -3.02
C PRO A 18 15.10 1.02 -3.73
N GLY A 19 14.84 -0.28 -3.57
CA GLY A 19 15.71 -1.29 -4.16
C GLY A 19 15.66 -1.36 -5.67
N THR A 20 14.52 -1.01 -6.29
CA THR A 20 14.34 -1.10 -7.74
C THR A 20 14.05 0.23 -8.40
N GLY A 21 13.62 1.24 -7.64
CA GLY A 21 13.19 2.53 -8.18
C GLY A 21 11.82 2.49 -8.83
N LYS A 22 11.17 1.34 -8.87
CA LYS A 22 9.82 1.19 -9.41
C LYS A 22 8.78 1.38 -8.31
N ASN A 23 7.57 1.84 -8.69
CA ASN A 23 6.51 1.93 -7.70
C ASN A 23 6.04 0.52 -7.29
N LEU A 24 5.33 0.43 -6.18
CA LEU A 24 4.93 -0.86 -5.62
C LEU A 24 4.06 -1.68 -6.58
N VAL A 25 3.22 -1.01 -7.34
CA VAL A 25 2.34 -1.69 -8.31
C VAL A 25 3.15 -2.25 -9.48
N GLU A 26 4.06 -1.43 -10.05
CA GLU A 26 4.92 -1.88 -11.15
C GLU A 26 5.87 -2.98 -10.74
N ALA A 27 6.35 -2.93 -9.50
CA ALA A 27 7.26 -3.94 -8.98
C ALA A 27 6.55 -5.26 -8.66
N GLY A 28 5.21 -5.30 -8.77
CA GLY A 28 4.44 -6.49 -8.44
C GLY A 28 4.44 -6.83 -6.96
N MET A 29 4.64 -5.83 -6.10
CA MET A 29 4.72 -6.04 -4.66
C MET A 29 3.37 -5.93 -3.95
N VAL A 30 2.31 -5.59 -4.67
CA VAL A 30 0.96 -5.46 -4.10
C VAL A 30 0.16 -6.70 -4.47
N GLU A 31 -0.37 -7.40 -3.45
CA GLU A 31 -1.24 -8.55 -3.70
C GLU A 31 -2.64 -8.08 -4.13
N ASP A 32 -3.34 -8.95 -4.87
CA ASP A 32 -4.68 -8.67 -5.38
C ASP A 32 -5.77 -8.79 -4.32
N ASN A 33 -5.42 -9.06 -3.08
CA ASN A 33 -6.39 -9.31 -2.03
C ASN A 33 -6.76 -8.07 -1.22
N ILE A 34 -6.83 -6.93 -1.87
CA ILE A 34 -7.23 -5.69 -1.21
C ILE A 34 -8.68 -5.81 -0.74
N ARG A 35 -8.90 -5.59 0.55
CA ARG A 35 -10.23 -5.64 1.15
C ARG A 35 -10.60 -4.29 1.71
N ILE A 36 -11.84 -3.90 1.48
CA ILE A 36 -12.38 -2.63 1.94
C ILE A 36 -13.70 -2.87 2.63
N GLU A 37 -13.78 -2.45 3.89
CA GLU A 37 -15.02 -2.51 4.68
C GLU A 37 -15.28 -1.14 5.28
N GLY A 38 -16.19 -0.38 4.66
CA GLY A 38 -16.45 0.99 5.07
C GLY A 38 -15.19 1.84 4.93
N MET A 39 -14.64 2.29 6.04
CA MET A 39 -13.40 3.07 6.06
C MET A 39 -12.17 2.22 6.42
N LYS A 40 -12.34 0.92 6.55
CA LYS A 40 -11.22 0.01 6.84
C LYS A 40 -10.66 -0.56 5.55
N VAL A 41 -9.36 -0.45 5.39
CA VAL A 41 -8.65 -0.95 4.22
C VAL A 41 -7.59 -1.96 4.67
N SER A 42 -7.59 -3.12 4.04
CA SER A 42 -6.60 -4.16 4.29
C SER A 42 -5.91 -4.50 2.98
N PHE A 43 -4.61 -4.56 2.99
CA PHE A 43 -3.83 -4.95 1.82
C PHE A 43 -2.56 -5.64 2.28
N SER A 44 -1.94 -6.39 1.37
CA SER A 44 -0.69 -7.09 1.67
C SER A 44 0.38 -6.70 0.66
N LEU A 45 1.60 -6.54 1.14
CA LEU A 45 2.76 -6.29 0.30
C LEU A 45 3.63 -7.53 0.27
N ILE A 46 4.22 -7.80 -0.89
CA ILE A 46 5.10 -8.96 -1.10
C ILE A 46 6.53 -8.47 -1.13
N PHE A 47 7.37 -9.05 -0.28
CA PHE A 47 8.81 -8.78 -0.26
C PHE A 47 9.56 -10.06 -0.60
N GLU A 48 10.60 -9.95 -1.41
CA GLU A 48 11.41 -11.10 -1.80
C GLU A 48 12.13 -11.72 -0.61
N LYS A 49 12.52 -10.89 0.35
CA LYS A 49 13.24 -11.35 1.53
C LYS A 49 12.47 -11.00 2.78
N PRO A 50 12.33 -11.95 3.74
CA PRO A 50 11.64 -11.65 5.00
C PRO A 50 12.39 -10.63 5.86
N THR A 51 13.67 -10.42 5.59
CA THR A 51 14.51 -9.46 6.32
C THR A 51 14.87 -8.24 5.48
N ASP A 52 14.01 -7.86 4.54
CA ASP A 52 14.25 -6.70 3.68
C ASP A 52 14.41 -5.44 4.54
N PRO A 53 15.55 -4.73 4.44
CA PRO A 53 15.79 -3.54 5.25
C PRO A 53 14.85 -2.39 4.94
N PHE A 54 14.22 -2.38 3.77
CA PHE A 54 13.29 -1.33 3.37
C PHE A 54 11.83 -1.63 3.76
N MET A 55 11.58 -2.81 4.31
CA MET A 55 10.21 -3.26 4.60
C MET A 55 9.41 -2.25 5.43
N LYS A 56 9.96 -1.83 6.58
CA LYS A 56 9.27 -0.90 7.46
C LYS A 56 9.04 0.46 6.81
N SER A 57 10.03 0.95 6.09
CA SER A 57 9.93 2.24 5.40
C SER A 57 8.87 2.19 4.30
N VAL A 58 8.84 1.11 3.53
CA VAL A 58 7.88 0.93 2.46
C VAL A 58 6.46 0.82 3.01
N ILE A 59 6.26 0.04 4.06
CA ILE A 59 4.94 -0.11 4.68
C ILE A 59 4.44 1.24 5.19
N LYS A 60 5.29 1.97 5.87
CA LYS A 60 4.93 3.29 6.38
C LYS A 60 4.61 4.27 5.26
N ALA A 61 5.41 4.26 4.19
CA ALA A 61 5.16 5.10 3.04
C ALA A 61 3.84 4.75 2.35
N ALA A 62 3.54 3.46 2.25
CA ALA A 62 2.27 2.99 1.69
C ALA A 62 1.08 3.47 2.51
N GLU A 63 1.14 3.35 3.82
CA GLU A 63 0.09 3.85 4.70
C GLU A 63 -0.10 5.35 4.56
N THR A 64 1.00 6.09 4.55
CA THR A 64 0.96 7.54 4.38
C THR A 64 0.35 7.93 3.04
N ALA A 65 0.71 7.23 1.97
CA ALA A 65 0.16 7.48 0.64
C ALA A 65 -1.35 7.27 0.62
N ILE A 66 -1.84 6.20 1.23
CA ILE A 66 -3.27 5.93 1.31
C ILE A 66 -3.99 7.04 2.09
N LEU A 67 -3.45 7.41 3.24
CA LEU A 67 -4.06 8.47 4.06
C LEU A 67 -4.05 9.81 3.35
N THR A 68 -3.04 10.08 2.53
CA THR A 68 -2.92 11.33 1.79
C THR A 68 -3.86 11.38 0.57
N HIS A 69 -3.92 10.29 -0.19
CA HIS A 69 -4.65 10.25 -1.45
C HIS A 69 -6.11 9.82 -1.31
N VAL A 70 -6.42 9.01 -0.33
CA VAL A 70 -7.78 8.52 -0.11
C VAL A 70 -8.49 9.35 0.95
N GLY A 71 -7.90 9.47 2.13
CA GLY A 71 -8.47 10.27 3.21
C GLY A 71 -7.87 9.91 4.54
N LYS A 72 -7.79 10.90 5.44
CA LYS A 72 -7.22 10.70 6.78
C LYS A 72 -8.09 9.83 7.67
N GLU A 73 -9.35 9.66 7.30
CA GLU A 73 -10.33 8.87 8.06
C GLU A 73 -10.18 7.38 7.82
N VAL A 74 -9.42 7.00 6.80
CA VAL A 74 -9.22 5.61 6.45
C VAL A 74 -8.42 4.91 7.55
N GLU A 75 -8.92 3.77 7.99
CA GLU A 75 -8.21 2.93 8.95
C GLU A 75 -7.51 1.81 8.19
N ILE A 76 -6.19 1.77 8.28
CA ILE A 76 -5.42 0.72 7.63
C ILE A 76 -5.25 -0.41 8.61
N VAL A 77 -5.82 -1.57 8.24
CA VAL A 77 -5.69 -2.78 9.03
C VAL A 77 -4.41 -3.47 8.58
N GLY A 78 -3.46 -3.59 9.47
CA GLY A 78 -2.17 -4.16 9.16
C GLY A 78 -2.26 -5.61 8.71
N ASN A 79 -1.31 -6.01 7.93
CA ASN A 79 -1.17 -7.38 7.46
C ASN A 79 -0.18 -8.16 8.30
#